data_de3fe72b135f57e6f27bfb757d06b5d5
#
_entry.id   de3fe72b135f57e6f27bfb757d06b5d5
#
_cell.length_a   1.000
_cell.length_b   1.000
_cell.length_c   1.000
_cell.angle_alpha   90.00
_cell.angle_beta   90.00
_cell.angle_gamma   90.00
#
_symmetry.space_group_name_H-M   'P 1'
#
loop_
_entity.id
_entity.type
_entity.pdbx_description
1 polymer ?
#
loop_
_entity_poly.entity_id
_entity_poly.type
_entity_poly.pdbx_seq_one_letter_code
_entity_poly.pdbx_strand_id
1 'polypeptide(L)'
;MRSDVVMKKMFLAIFTLLIIVLNTGCGKKSEIISADLAKIMNDNFTFSEKLTEIDSTSAEERYSLSKKDYNEICAFVGTKGTCDEFVIIKTDDTEAVIKNLNKYLEVKYEVYSAYRPNEIDKLKNPIIEEYKNTVVMIISNNNEDALRLYKEYLKK
;
A
#
# COMPACT_ATOMS: atom_id res chain seq x y z
N MET A 1 -4.90 -64.16 -2.58
CA MET A 1 -4.82 -63.49 -1.25
C MET A 1 -3.62 -62.56 -1.03
N ARG A 2 -2.46 -62.81 -1.65
CA ARG A 2 -1.27 -61.88 -1.53
C ARG A 2 -1.32 -60.72 -2.50
N SER A 3 -1.89 -60.83 -3.68
CA SER A 3 -1.98 -59.78 -4.71
C SER A 3 -2.95 -58.65 -4.31
N ASP A 4 -4.05 -58.98 -3.65
CA ASP A 4 -5.06 -57.97 -3.25
C ASP A 4 -4.56 -57.01 -2.18
N VAL A 5 -3.67 -57.48 -1.29
CA VAL A 5 -3.07 -56.66 -0.23
C VAL A 5 -2.03 -55.70 -0.80
N VAL A 6 -1.28 -56.15 -1.81
CA VAL A 6 -0.29 -55.32 -2.48
C VAL A 6 -0.98 -54.23 -3.30
N MET A 7 -2.03 -54.56 -4.05
CA MET A 7 -2.82 -53.59 -4.81
C MET A 7 -3.48 -52.55 -3.90
N LYS A 8 -4.08 -52.97 -2.77
CA LYS A 8 -4.67 -52.02 -1.80
C LYS A 8 -3.63 -51.06 -1.20
N LYS A 9 -2.43 -51.55 -0.87
CA LYS A 9 -1.35 -50.71 -0.37
C LYS A 9 -0.83 -49.73 -1.42
N MET A 10 -0.77 -50.16 -2.68
CA MET A 10 -0.36 -49.31 -3.81
C MET A 10 -1.40 -48.21 -4.10
N PHE A 11 -2.70 -48.56 -4.07
CA PHE A 11 -3.79 -47.58 -4.20
C PHE A 11 -3.80 -46.58 -3.05
N LEU A 12 -3.55 -47.02 -1.81
CA LEU A 12 -3.48 -46.15 -0.65
C LEU A 12 -2.29 -45.19 -0.74
N ALA A 13 -1.14 -45.66 -1.21
CA ALA A 13 0.07 -44.82 -1.40
C ALA A 13 -0.12 -43.80 -2.52
N ILE A 14 -0.78 -44.15 -3.63
CA ILE A 14 -1.09 -43.22 -4.73
C ILE A 14 -2.13 -42.20 -4.28
N PHE A 15 -3.13 -42.60 -3.49
CA PHE A 15 -4.16 -41.68 -2.99
C PHE A 15 -3.60 -40.71 -1.96
N THR A 16 -2.68 -41.12 -1.09
CA THR A 16 -1.98 -40.17 -0.17
C THR A 16 -1.03 -39.22 -0.90
N LEU A 17 -0.36 -39.68 -1.95
CA LEU A 17 0.49 -38.83 -2.78
C LEU A 17 -0.34 -37.76 -3.54
N LEU A 18 -1.54 -38.13 -4.00
CA LEU A 18 -2.45 -37.20 -4.70
C LEU A 18 -2.98 -36.09 -3.78
N ILE A 19 -3.22 -36.40 -2.49
CA ILE A 19 -3.68 -35.39 -1.51
C ILE A 19 -2.61 -34.39 -1.18
N ILE A 20 -1.32 -34.76 -1.22
CA ILE A 20 -0.20 -33.84 -0.95
C ILE A 20 -0.04 -32.83 -2.09
N VAL A 21 -0.32 -33.21 -3.33
CA VAL A 21 -0.20 -32.30 -4.51
C VAL A 21 -1.32 -31.25 -4.53
N LEU A 22 -2.48 -31.52 -3.91
CA LEU A 22 -3.62 -30.59 -3.89
C LEU A 22 -3.48 -29.45 -2.86
N ASN A 23 -2.48 -29.51 -1.97
CA ASN A 23 -2.27 -28.46 -0.96
C ASN A 23 -1.20 -27.42 -1.32
N THR A 24 -0.61 -27.45 -2.53
CA THR A 24 0.35 -26.44 -2.98
C THR A 24 -0.28 -25.24 -3.69
N GLY A 25 -1.59 -25.08 -3.56
CA GLY A 25 -2.33 -23.91 -4.03
C GLY A 25 -2.33 -22.74 -3.05
N CYS A 26 -1.21 -22.51 -2.33
CA CYS A 26 -1.02 -21.25 -1.62
C CYS A 26 -0.66 -20.20 -2.67
N GLY A 27 -1.68 -19.55 -3.24
CA GLY A 27 -1.46 -18.33 -4.01
C GLY A 27 -0.65 -17.38 -3.12
N LYS A 28 0.60 -17.16 -3.46
CA LYS A 28 1.41 -16.08 -2.88
C LYS A 28 0.62 -14.80 -3.14
N LYS A 29 -0.15 -14.33 -2.15
CA LYS A 29 -0.68 -12.97 -2.19
C LYS A 29 0.54 -12.09 -2.31
N SER A 30 0.70 -11.42 -3.44
CA SER A 30 1.86 -10.58 -3.72
C SER A 30 2.03 -9.58 -2.58
N GLU A 31 3.23 -9.54 -2.01
CA GLU A 31 3.62 -8.48 -1.09
C GLU A 31 3.71 -7.18 -1.89
N ILE A 32 3.26 -6.07 -1.29
CA ILE A 32 3.45 -4.76 -1.92
C ILE A 32 4.95 -4.47 -1.93
N ILE A 33 5.50 -4.30 -3.13
CA ILE A 33 6.85 -3.79 -3.33
C ILE A 33 6.73 -2.28 -3.46
N SER A 34 7.12 -1.55 -2.41
CA SER A 34 6.91 -0.11 -2.32
C SER A 34 7.53 0.65 -3.49
N ALA A 35 8.73 0.26 -3.93
CA ALA A 35 9.40 0.89 -5.08
C ALA A 35 8.62 0.70 -6.39
N ASP A 36 8.04 -0.49 -6.62
CA ASP A 36 7.28 -0.77 -7.84
C ASP A 36 5.95 -0.02 -7.83
N LEU A 37 5.23 -0.03 -6.70
CA LEU A 37 3.99 0.72 -6.56
C LEU A 37 4.25 2.22 -6.70
N ALA A 38 5.27 2.76 -6.04
CA ALA A 38 5.67 4.15 -6.12
C ALA A 38 5.95 4.58 -7.57
N LYS A 39 6.69 3.75 -8.32
CA LYS A 39 6.96 4.00 -9.74
C LYS A 39 5.67 4.00 -10.56
N ILE A 40 4.82 3.00 -10.39
CA ILE A 40 3.54 2.91 -11.12
C ILE A 40 2.67 4.13 -10.82
N MET A 41 2.56 4.54 -9.55
CA MET A 41 1.77 5.70 -9.16
C MET A 41 2.30 6.98 -9.77
N ASN A 42 3.62 7.19 -9.74
CA ASN A 42 4.24 8.40 -10.29
C ASN A 42 4.19 8.46 -11.84
N ASP A 43 4.31 7.30 -12.52
CA ASP A 43 4.35 7.23 -13.98
C ASP A 43 2.95 7.27 -14.62
N ASN A 44 1.93 6.74 -13.95
CA ASN A 44 0.58 6.56 -14.52
C ASN A 44 -0.46 7.50 -13.91
N PHE A 45 -0.08 8.26 -12.89
CA PHE A 45 -1.02 9.08 -12.15
C PHE A 45 -0.84 10.56 -12.48
N THR A 46 -1.95 11.24 -12.79
CA THR A 46 -1.94 12.66 -13.12
C THR A 46 -1.99 13.51 -11.85
N PHE A 47 -0.85 13.72 -11.23
CA PHE A 47 -0.66 14.77 -10.25
C PHE A 47 -0.57 16.14 -10.96
N SER A 48 -0.80 17.23 -10.26
CA SER A 48 -0.67 18.59 -10.80
C SER A 48 0.74 18.89 -11.31
N GLU A 49 1.73 18.20 -10.74
CA GLU A 49 3.13 18.28 -11.10
C GLU A 49 3.84 16.96 -10.80
N LYS A 50 5.08 16.83 -11.28
CA LYS A 50 5.92 15.67 -10.94
C LYS A 50 6.26 15.70 -9.46
N LEU A 51 5.93 14.63 -8.76
CA LEU A 51 6.27 14.47 -7.35
C LEU A 51 7.75 14.12 -7.18
N THR A 52 8.34 14.60 -6.10
CA THR A 52 9.72 14.33 -5.71
C THR A 52 9.74 13.40 -4.50
N GLU A 53 10.57 12.37 -4.57
CA GLU A 53 10.82 11.50 -3.43
C GLU A 53 11.54 12.26 -2.32
N ILE A 54 11.09 12.09 -1.10
CA ILE A 54 11.75 12.61 0.11
C ILE A 54 12.40 11.47 0.88
N ASP A 55 13.50 11.77 1.58
CA ASP A 55 14.17 10.79 2.42
C ASP A 55 13.34 10.42 3.66
N SER A 56 13.72 9.31 4.31
CA SER A 56 12.96 8.77 5.46
C SER A 56 12.91 9.74 6.64
N THR A 57 13.95 10.51 6.89
CA THR A 57 13.98 11.50 7.99
C THR A 57 12.96 12.62 7.74
N SER A 58 12.91 13.13 6.52
CA SER A 58 11.90 14.12 6.11
C SER A 58 10.48 13.57 6.19
N ALA A 59 10.29 12.29 5.85
CA ALA A 59 9.01 11.61 5.98
C ALA A 59 8.60 11.40 7.46
N GLU A 60 9.55 11.03 8.32
CA GLU A 60 9.32 10.90 9.78
C GLU A 60 8.81 12.21 10.39
N GLU A 61 9.49 13.32 10.11
CA GLU A 61 9.09 14.64 10.58
C GLU A 61 7.69 15.02 10.05
N ARG A 62 7.46 14.77 8.76
CA ARG A 62 6.21 15.14 8.07
C ARG A 62 4.99 14.42 8.63
N TYR A 63 5.09 13.12 8.86
CA TYR A 63 3.97 12.28 9.29
C TYR A 63 3.96 12.00 10.80
N SER A 64 4.86 12.66 11.55
CA SER A 64 5.01 12.44 13.01
C SER A 64 5.26 10.97 13.36
N LEU A 65 6.14 10.33 12.59
CA LEU A 65 6.59 8.96 12.78
C LEU A 65 8.01 8.94 13.34
N SER A 66 8.42 7.80 13.85
CA SER A 66 9.79 7.51 14.24
C SER A 66 10.22 6.17 13.67
N LYS A 67 11.52 5.89 13.63
CA LYS A 67 12.08 4.67 13.02
C LYS A 67 11.48 3.36 13.54
N LYS A 68 10.93 3.35 14.74
CA LYS A 68 10.27 2.18 15.34
C LYS A 68 8.82 1.97 14.85
N ASP A 69 8.22 2.98 14.23
CA ASP A 69 6.81 2.96 13.85
C ASP A 69 6.59 2.36 12.45
N TYR A 70 7.68 2.08 11.70
CA TYR A 70 7.59 1.50 10.37
C TYR A 70 8.79 0.61 10.04
N ASN A 71 8.58 -0.35 9.13
CA ASN A 71 9.62 -1.21 8.57
C ASN A 71 10.21 -0.59 7.29
N GLU A 72 9.34 0.01 6.45
CA GLU A 72 9.69 0.67 5.21
C GLU A 72 8.78 1.88 5.00
N ILE A 73 9.33 2.99 4.53
CA ILE A 73 8.59 4.19 4.14
C ILE A 73 9.11 4.71 2.80
N CYS A 74 8.19 5.03 1.90
CA CYS A 74 8.47 5.63 0.61
C CYS A 74 7.46 6.75 0.40
N ALA A 75 7.93 8.00 0.32
CA ALA A 75 7.08 9.18 0.25
C ALA A 75 7.48 10.09 -0.91
N PHE A 76 6.47 10.57 -1.63
CA PHE A 76 6.60 11.48 -2.76
C PHE A 76 5.70 12.68 -2.54
N VAL A 77 6.26 13.86 -2.70
CA VAL A 77 5.58 15.12 -2.41
C VAL A 77 5.71 16.08 -3.59
N GLY A 78 4.66 16.87 -3.79
CA GLY A 78 4.70 18.02 -4.71
C GLY A 78 5.50 19.18 -4.13
N THR A 79 5.67 20.22 -4.93
CA THR A 79 6.26 21.49 -4.46
C THR A 79 5.32 22.19 -3.46
N LYS A 80 5.80 23.29 -2.86
CA LYS A 80 4.97 24.09 -1.94
C LYS A 80 3.74 24.72 -2.63
N GLY A 81 3.63 24.60 -3.94
CA GLY A 81 2.50 25.13 -4.73
C GLY A 81 1.27 24.24 -4.74
N THR A 82 1.44 22.94 -4.51
CA THR A 82 0.35 21.95 -4.52
C THR A 82 0.35 21.11 -3.24
N CYS A 83 -0.81 20.51 -2.93
CA CYS A 83 -0.92 19.53 -1.84
C CYS A 83 -0.77 18.08 -2.32
N ASP A 84 -0.48 17.87 -3.61
CA ASP A 84 -0.30 16.52 -4.18
C ASP A 84 0.78 15.74 -3.45
N GLU A 85 0.47 14.52 -3.09
CA GLU A 85 1.33 13.69 -2.25
C GLU A 85 0.90 12.24 -2.26
N PHE A 86 1.85 11.30 -2.18
CA PHE A 86 1.54 9.94 -1.77
C PHE A 86 2.64 9.35 -0.91
N VAL A 87 2.25 8.45 -0.02
CA VAL A 87 3.16 7.71 0.84
C VAL A 87 2.73 6.27 0.96
N ILE A 88 3.71 5.38 1.02
CA ILE A 88 3.57 3.95 1.25
C ILE A 88 4.36 3.62 2.50
N ILE A 89 3.70 3.05 3.52
CA ILE A 89 4.30 2.75 4.81
C ILE A 89 4.04 1.27 5.14
N LYS A 90 5.09 0.47 5.26
CA LYS A 90 5.02 -0.88 5.83
C LYS A 90 5.28 -0.81 7.33
N THR A 91 4.39 -1.40 8.11
CA THR A 91 4.41 -1.32 9.57
C THR A 91 3.77 -2.55 10.19
N ASP A 92 4.12 -2.84 11.42
CA ASP A 92 3.45 -3.85 12.23
C ASP A 92 2.25 -3.27 13.02
N ASP A 93 2.09 -1.93 13.02
CA ASP A 93 1.00 -1.20 13.67
C ASP A 93 0.34 -0.22 12.68
N THR A 94 -0.52 -0.74 11.81
CA THR A 94 -1.23 0.04 10.79
C THR A 94 -2.19 1.06 11.41
N GLU A 95 -2.80 0.73 12.55
CA GLU A 95 -3.74 1.62 13.25
C GLU A 95 -3.04 2.89 13.74
N ALA A 96 -1.87 2.77 14.36
CA ALA A 96 -1.08 3.92 14.82
C ALA A 96 -0.64 4.80 13.64
N VAL A 97 -0.20 4.20 12.54
CA VAL A 97 0.18 4.93 11.32
C VAL A 97 -1.02 5.67 10.72
N ILE A 98 -2.16 5.02 10.56
CA ILE A 98 -3.40 5.65 10.05
C ILE A 98 -3.80 6.84 10.91
N LYS A 99 -3.73 6.71 12.24
CA LYS A 99 -4.02 7.80 13.17
C LYS A 99 -3.09 9.01 12.95
N ASN A 100 -1.79 8.78 12.76
CA ASN A 100 -0.83 9.85 12.51
C ASN A 100 -1.07 10.52 11.14
N LEU A 101 -1.38 9.73 10.10
CA LEU A 101 -1.72 10.27 8.78
C LEU A 101 -3.01 11.11 8.81
N ASN A 102 -4.04 10.68 9.53
CA ASN A 102 -5.26 11.47 9.69
C ASN A 102 -4.98 12.82 10.39
N LYS A 103 -4.20 12.80 11.47
CA LYS A 103 -3.78 14.04 12.15
C LYS A 103 -2.96 14.96 11.23
N TYR A 104 -2.08 14.39 10.41
CA TYR A 104 -1.34 15.13 9.40
C TYR A 104 -2.28 15.80 8.38
N LEU A 105 -3.28 15.08 7.90
CA LEU A 105 -4.27 15.59 6.95
C LEU A 105 -5.11 16.73 7.54
N GLU A 106 -5.50 16.65 8.81
CA GLU A 106 -6.20 17.74 9.51
C GLU A 106 -5.38 19.02 9.51
N VAL A 107 -4.12 18.94 9.95
CA VAL A 107 -3.20 20.10 9.95
C VAL A 107 -2.96 20.63 8.53
N LYS A 108 -2.75 19.72 7.57
CA LYS A 108 -2.56 20.10 6.17
C LYS A 108 -3.79 20.83 5.61
N TYR A 109 -4.98 20.34 5.91
CA TYR A 109 -6.24 20.98 5.50
C TYR A 109 -6.35 22.41 6.06
N GLU A 110 -6.05 22.62 7.34
CA GLU A 110 -6.07 23.96 7.96
C GLU A 110 -5.08 24.92 7.29
N VAL A 111 -3.84 24.47 7.07
CA VAL A 111 -2.80 25.27 6.43
C VAL A 111 -3.19 25.65 5.00
N TYR A 112 -3.65 24.69 4.19
CA TYR A 112 -4.03 24.93 2.81
C TYR A 112 -5.31 25.77 2.69
N SER A 113 -6.26 25.62 3.62
CA SER A 113 -7.44 26.48 3.70
C SER A 113 -7.08 27.95 3.86
N ALA A 114 -6.03 28.26 4.62
CA ALA A 114 -5.59 29.62 4.86
C ALA A 114 -4.75 30.20 3.70
N TYR A 115 -3.89 29.38 3.09
CA TYR A 115 -2.86 29.88 2.17
C TYR A 115 -3.02 29.44 0.71
N ARG A 116 -3.79 28.37 0.44
CA ARG A 116 -3.98 27.74 -0.88
C ARG A 116 -5.39 27.19 -1.05
N PRO A 117 -6.43 28.03 -0.99
CA PRO A 117 -7.82 27.56 -1.02
C PRO A 117 -8.19 26.79 -2.28
N ASN A 118 -7.48 26.99 -3.39
CA ASN A 118 -7.71 26.25 -4.65
C ASN A 118 -7.28 24.77 -4.58
N GLU A 119 -6.48 24.39 -3.58
CA GLU A 119 -6.01 23.01 -3.38
C GLU A 119 -6.92 22.18 -2.44
N ILE A 120 -7.87 22.86 -1.77
CA ILE A 120 -8.68 22.26 -0.70
C ILE A 120 -9.52 21.08 -1.20
N ASP A 121 -9.99 21.13 -2.44
CA ASP A 121 -10.85 20.05 -2.98
C ASP A 121 -10.13 18.69 -2.98
N LYS A 122 -8.82 18.65 -3.16
CA LYS A 122 -8.01 17.44 -3.07
C LYS A 122 -7.94 16.87 -1.66
N LEU A 123 -8.00 17.74 -0.65
CA LEU A 123 -7.91 17.40 0.76
C LEU A 123 -9.26 17.05 1.41
N LYS A 124 -10.38 17.23 0.69
CA LYS A 124 -11.70 16.82 1.20
C LYS A 124 -11.90 15.32 1.24
N ASN A 125 -11.29 14.61 0.29
CA ASN A 125 -11.44 13.15 0.14
C ASN A 125 -10.09 12.48 -0.13
N PRO A 126 -9.08 12.66 0.72
CA PRO A 126 -7.82 11.95 0.58
C PRO A 126 -8.05 10.44 0.73
N ILE A 127 -7.21 9.63 0.07
CA ILE A 127 -7.25 8.19 0.22
C ILE A 127 -6.30 7.79 1.35
N ILE A 128 -6.79 6.98 2.29
CA ILE A 128 -5.98 6.17 3.19
C ILE A 128 -6.50 4.75 3.07
N GLU A 129 -5.68 3.85 2.54
CA GLU A 129 -6.01 2.44 2.36
C GLU A 129 -5.01 1.56 3.07
N GLU A 130 -5.52 0.54 3.73
CA GLU A 130 -4.74 -0.51 4.39
C GLU A 130 -4.79 -1.79 3.57
N TYR A 131 -3.65 -2.42 3.38
CA TYR A 131 -3.56 -3.76 2.83
C TYR A 131 -2.47 -4.55 3.55
N LYS A 132 -2.88 -5.56 4.32
CA LYS A 132 -2.01 -6.34 5.21
C LYS A 132 -1.27 -5.40 6.17
N ASN A 133 0.08 -5.40 6.11
CA ASN A 133 0.97 -4.57 6.91
C ASN A 133 1.39 -3.27 6.20
N THR A 134 0.64 -2.83 5.20
CA THR A 134 0.98 -1.63 4.41
C THR A 134 -0.17 -0.64 4.44
N VAL A 135 0.15 0.60 4.74
CA VAL A 135 -0.76 1.75 4.65
C VAL A 135 -0.32 2.63 3.48
N VAL A 136 -1.27 3.04 2.66
CA VAL A 136 -1.05 3.98 1.54
C VAL A 136 -1.92 5.19 1.74
N MET A 137 -1.34 6.39 1.66
CA MET A 137 -2.07 7.65 1.58
C MET A 137 -1.83 8.33 0.24
N ILE A 138 -2.89 8.86 -0.38
CA ILE A 138 -2.82 9.56 -1.66
C ILE A 138 -3.64 10.84 -1.58
N ILE A 139 -3.07 11.94 -2.03
CA ILE A 139 -3.71 13.24 -2.22
C ILE A 139 -3.44 13.68 -3.66
N SER A 140 -4.50 13.82 -4.45
CA SER A 140 -4.36 14.19 -5.86
C SER A 140 -5.63 14.87 -6.40
N ASN A 141 -5.56 15.37 -7.63
CA ASN A 141 -6.73 15.91 -8.34
C ASN A 141 -7.78 14.84 -8.65
N ASN A 142 -7.38 13.57 -8.72
CA ASN A 142 -8.26 12.46 -9.08
C ASN A 142 -8.02 11.26 -8.14
N ASN A 143 -8.50 11.38 -6.92
CA ASN A 143 -8.37 10.35 -5.90
C ASN A 143 -9.06 9.03 -6.30
N GLU A 144 -10.18 9.08 -7.06
CA GLU A 144 -10.89 7.88 -7.50
C GLU A 144 -10.04 7.04 -8.46
N ASP A 145 -9.41 7.66 -9.46
CA ASP A 145 -8.51 6.97 -10.39
C ASP A 145 -7.25 6.44 -9.67
N ALA A 146 -6.73 7.21 -8.70
CA ALA A 146 -5.61 6.77 -7.87
C ALA A 146 -5.95 5.49 -7.11
N LEU A 147 -7.11 5.48 -6.48
CA LEU A 147 -7.58 4.30 -5.75
C LEU A 147 -7.80 3.10 -6.67
N ARG A 148 -8.36 3.34 -7.86
CA ARG A 148 -8.53 2.29 -8.88
C ARG A 148 -7.18 1.69 -9.28
N LEU A 149 -6.19 2.52 -9.60
CA LEU A 149 -4.85 2.09 -9.98
C LEU A 149 -4.17 1.29 -8.86
N TYR A 150 -4.29 1.75 -7.62
CA TYR A 150 -3.79 1.02 -6.45
C TYR A 150 -4.45 -0.36 -6.31
N LYS A 151 -5.78 -0.42 -6.42
CA LYS A 151 -6.52 -1.70 -6.34
C LYS A 151 -6.21 -2.66 -7.49
N GLU A 152 -5.92 -2.14 -8.69
CA GLU A 152 -5.45 -2.95 -9.82
C GLU A 152 -4.04 -3.52 -9.57
N TYR A 153 -3.16 -2.76 -8.97
CA TYR A 153 -1.84 -3.24 -8.56
C TYR A 153 -1.92 -4.41 -7.58
N LEU A 154 -2.84 -4.34 -6.61
CA LEU A 154 -3.02 -5.39 -5.60
C LEU A 154 -3.56 -6.72 -6.16
N LYS A 155 -4.11 -6.73 -7.38
CA LYS A 155 -4.66 -7.93 -8.02
C LYS A 155 -3.62 -8.74 -8.80
N LYS A 156 -2.45 -8.18 -9.05
CA LYS A 156 -1.33 -8.84 -9.76
C LYS A 156 -0.53 -9.72 -8.82
#